data_4bfc5f45818e1fd7022d87954b5f898d
#
_entry.id   4bfc5f45818e1fd7022d87954b5f898d
#
_cell.length_a   1.000
_cell.length_b   1.000
_cell.length_c   1.000
_cell.angle_alpha   90.00
_cell.angle_beta   90.00
_cell.angle_gamma   90.00
#
_symmetry.space_group_name_H-M   'P 1'
#
loop_
_entity.id
_entity.type
_entity.pdbx_description
1 polymer ?
#
loop_
_entity_poly.entity_id
_entity_poly.type
_entity_poly.pdbx_seq_one_letter_code
_entity_poly.pdbx_strand_id
1 'polypeptide(L)'
;MTIGLATPSQPGRQGWWRPRSLPWRRPETDPPRTAFVLAGGGSRGAVQVGMLAELVRRGIRADRVYGASVGAVNAAGYCGAPNPDGMKKMEEVWRNLSGEDVFPRGLVHGPWMFLQQRASVHPNSGLRRIIEAGADFARLEDAEVPLEVVTTSLTDGQERWITSGPVVDAVLASAAIPGIFPPVSIDGDLLVDGGVVNNVPIIRAIAGGATRIYVLLCGPLHFHPPAPRRPVEAVITAFFVAVHARFARELAFLPPGVEVVVFSGGGGPDADYRDFSATPQLIDAGRAEVAAVLDRYRGTSHQLG
;
A
#
# COMPACT_ATOMS: atom_id res chain seq x y z
N MET A 1 -0.15 8.29 62.94
CA MET A 1 -0.35 7.08 62.15
C MET A 1 0.11 7.40 60.72
N THR A 2 1.39 7.15 60.43
CA THR A 2 2.10 7.61 59.23
C THR A 2 2.19 6.38 58.32
N ILE A 3 1.53 6.42 57.15
CA ILE A 3 1.56 5.32 56.18
C ILE A 3 2.78 5.60 55.27
N GLY A 4 3.80 4.76 55.42
CA GLY A 4 4.97 4.76 54.54
C GLY A 4 4.62 4.12 53.19
N LEU A 5 4.74 4.89 52.10
CA LEU A 5 4.70 4.38 50.74
C LEU A 5 6.07 3.79 50.41
N ALA A 6 6.10 2.47 50.22
CA ALA A 6 7.27 1.79 49.68
C ALA A 6 7.44 2.15 48.20
N THR A 7 8.60 2.67 47.82
CA THR A 7 9.00 2.87 46.41
C THR A 7 9.21 1.50 45.76
N PRO A 8 8.66 1.24 44.57
CA PRO A 8 8.97 0.01 43.83
C PRO A 8 10.42 0.09 43.30
N SER A 9 11.19 -0.96 43.62
CA SER A 9 12.52 -1.20 43.05
C SER A 9 12.44 -1.25 41.54
N GLN A 10 13.27 -0.43 40.86
CA GLN A 10 13.41 -0.45 39.40
C GLN A 10 13.90 -1.85 38.96
N PRO A 11 13.22 -2.53 38.03
CA PRO A 11 13.80 -3.69 37.37
C PRO A 11 14.93 -3.23 36.45
N GLY A 12 16.04 -3.98 36.52
CA GLY A 12 17.26 -3.71 35.79
C GLY A 12 17.04 -3.44 34.32
N ARG A 13 17.76 -2.47 33.79
CA ARG A 13 17.90 -2.17 32.35
C ARG A 13 18.54 -3.35 31.63
N GLN A 14 17.73 -4.37 31.33
CA GLN A 14 18.10 -5.36 30.32
C GLN A 14 17.81 -4.77 28.95
N GLY A 15 18.86 -4.69 28.14
CA GLY A 15 18.96 -4.00 26.89
C GLY A 15 17.88 -4.31 25.86
N TRP A 16 16.94 -3.41 25.74
CA TRP A 16 16.03 -3.33 24.63
C TRP A 16 16.67 -2.43 23.59
N TRP A 17 17.05 -3.04 22.47
CA TRP A 17 17.44 -2.39 21.25
C TRP A 17 18.77 -1.60 21.30
N ARG A 18 19.89 -2.29 21.16
CA ARG A 18 21.07 -1.68 20.55
C ARG A 18 20.84 -1.65 19.05
N PRO A 19 20.80 -0.47 18.38
CA PRO A 19 20.91 -0.45 16.94
C PRO A 19 22.26 -1.13 16.62
N ARG A 20 22.22 -2.28 15.94
CA ARG A 20 23.40 -2.77 15.24
C ARG A 20 23.83 -1.60 14.37
N SER A 21 25.07 -1.15 14.52
CA SER A 21 25.69 -0.22 13.61
C SER A 21 25.62 -0.83 12.22
N LEU A 22 24.63 -0.42 11.46
CA LEU A 22 24.47 -0.82 10.07
C LEU A 22 25.61 -0.17 9.30
N PRO A 23 26.42 -0.91 8.54
CA PRO A 23 27.49 -0.34 7.72
C PRO A 23 26.88 0.33 6.49
N TRP A 24 26.30 1.52 6.65
CA TRP A 24 25.62 2.28 5.60
C TRP A 24 26.52 3.16 4.74
N ARG A 25 27.82 2.97 4.75
CA ARG A 25 28.64 3.60 3.73
C ARG A 25 28.81 2.64 2.55
N ARG A 26 27.86 2.67 1.60
CA ARG A 26 28.14 2.24 0.24
C ARG A 26 29.14 3.20 -0.40
N PRO A 27 30.06 2.71 -1.22
CA PRO A 27 30.81 3.56 -2.13
C PRO A 27 29.82 4.36 -2.99
N GLU A 28 30.06 5.64 -3.20
CA GLU A 28 29.26 6.54 -4.05
C GLU A 28 29.13 6.08 -5.51
N THR A 29 29.75 4.97 -5.88
CA THR A 29 29.84 4.42 -7.23
C THR A 29 28.79 3.35 -7.55
N ASP A 30 28.07 2.82 -6.56
CA ASP A 30 27.03 1.82 -6.83
C ASP A 30 25.75 2.50 -7.34
N PRO A 31 25.10 1.99 -8.41
CA PRO A 31 23.84 2.52 -8.88
C PRO A 31 22.79 2.46 -7.74
N PRO A 32 21.87 3.44 -7.67
CA PRO A 32 20.87 3.47 -6.64
C PRO A 32 19.97 2.23 -6.75
N ARG A 33 19.71 1.56 -5.61
CA ARG A 33 18.67 0.53 -5.54
C ARG A 33 17.32 1.21 -5.50
N THR A 34 16.56 0.99 -6.55
CA THR A 34 15.25 1.61 -6.75
C THR A 34 14.15 0.74 -6.17
N ALA A 35 13.33 1.30 -5.28
CA ALA A 35 12.12 0.66 -4.81
C ALA A 35 10.87 1.43 -5.25
N PHE A 36 9.81 0.68 -5.58
CA PHE A 36 8.47 1.26 -5.68
C PHE A 36 7.68 0.89 -4.45
N VAL A 37 7.01 1.88 -3.86
CA VAL A 37 6.13 1.74 -2.70
C VAL A 37 4.73 2.15 -3.13
N LEU A 38 3.82 1.18 -3.21
CA LEU A 38 2.45 1.37 -3.65
C LEU A 38 1.51 1.37 -2.44
N ALA A 39 0.92 2.53 -2.18
CA ALA A 39 0.02 2.74 -1.06
C ALA A 39 -1.38 2.12 -1.29
N GLY A 40 -2.09 1.79 -0.23
CA GLY A 40 -3.50 1.44 -0.28
C GLY A 40 -4.40 2.64 -0.59
N GLY A 41 -5.62 2.39 -1.10
CA GLY A 41 -6.56 3.46 -1.44
C GLY A 41 -7.86 3.06 -2.13
N GLY A 42 -8.22 1.77 -2.15
CA GLY A 42 -9.48 1.26 -2.74
C GLY A 42 -9.59 1.54 -4.24
N SER A 43 -10.76 1.96 -4.73
CA SER A 43 -11.01 2.25 -6.15
C SER A 43 -10.07 3.31 -6.75
N ARG A 44 -9.51 4.19 -5.92
CA ARG A 44 -8.51 5.18 -6.36
C ARG A 44 -7.17 4.58 -6.79
N GLY A 45 -6.94 3.28 -6.58
CA GLY A 45 -5.77 2.55 -7.09
C GLY A 45 -5.57 2.68 -8.60
N ALA A 46 -6.60 3.02 -9.36
CA ALA A 46 -6.50 3.34 -10.79
C ALA A 46 -5.43 4.39 -11.12
N VAL A 47 -5.19 5.37 -10.23
CA VAL A 47 -4.16 6.38 -10.43
C VAL A 47 -2.75 5.79 -10.48
N GLN A 48 -2.49 4.75 -9.69
CA GLN A 48 -1.20 4.05 -9.67
C GLN A 48 -0.91 3.33 -11.00
N VAL A 49 -1.95 2.86 -11.69
CA VAL A 49 -1.79 2.25 -13.03
C VAL A 49 -1.20 3.25 -14.01
N GLY A 50 -1.73 4.47 -14.04
CA GLY A 50 -1.17 5.56 -14.85
C GLY A 50 0.25 5.94 -14.43
N MET A 51 0.52 5.99 -13.12
CA MET A 51 1.85 6.28 -12.57
C MET A 51 2.86 5.21 -13.00
N LEU A 52 2.53 3.92 -12.85
CA LEU A 52 3.40 2.80 -13.26
C LEU A 52 3.64 2.80 -14.76
N ALA A 53 2.61 3.03 -15.56
CA ALA A 53 2.73 3.11 -17.02
C ALA A 53 3.70 4.23 -17.45
N GLU A 54 3.65 5.39 -16.82
CA GLU A 54 4.55 6.51 -17.13
C GLU A 54 5.99 6.23 -16.65
N LEU A 55 6.18 5.60 -15.46
CA LEU A 55 7.49 5.17 -14.99
C LEU A 55 8.14 4.18 -15.98
N VAL A 56 7.39 3.16 -16.42
CA VAL A 56 7.84 2.18 -17.41
C VAL A 56 8.16 2.86 -18.75
N ARG A 57 7.31 3.77 -19.24
CA ARG A 57 7.54 4.54 -20.47
C ARG A 57 8.84 5.35 -20.42
N ARG A 58 9.23 5.84 -19.23
CA ARG A 58 10.46 6.58 -18.99
C ARG A 58 11.68 5.68 -18.73
N GLY A 59 11.52 4.36 -18.80
CA GLY A 59 12.58 3.39 -18.52
C GLY A 59 12.97 3.29 -17.04
N ILE A 60 12.12 3.77 -16.13
CA ILE A 60 12.35 3.67 -14.69
C ILE A 60 11.76 2.34 -14.21
N ARG A 61 12.63 1.46 -13.72
CA ARG A 61 12.26 0.14 -13.20
C ARG A 61 12.58 0.04 -11.70
N ALA A 62 11.80 -0.74 -10.98
CA ALA A 62 12.09 -1.09 -9.60
C ALA A 62 12.99 -2.33 -9.51
N ASP A 63 13.92 -2.32 -8.56
CA ASP A 63 14.65 -3.53 -8.14
C ASP A 63 13.80 -4.36 -7.16
N ARG A 64 12.85 -3.71 -6.47
CA ARG A 64 11.89 -4.35 -5.55
C ARG A 64 10.65 -3.47 -5.38
N VAL A 65 9.51 -4.12 -5.16
CA VAL A 65 8.23 -3.44 -4.95
C VAL A 65 7.65 -3.82 -3.59
N TYR A 66 7.04 -2.84 -2.94
CA TYR A 66 6.34 -2.98 -1.67
C TYR A 66 4.90 -2.49 -1.83
N GLY A 67 3.93 -3.35 -1.51
CA GLY A 67 2.52 -3.04 -1.73
C GLY A 67 1.66 -3.23 -0.48
N ALA A 68 0.68 -2.34 -0.30
CA ALA A 68 -0.37 -2.43 0.71
C ALA A 68 -1.76 -2.33 0.06
N SER A 69 -2.70 -3.19 0.42
CA SER A 69 -4.10 -3.12 -0.05
C SER A 69 -4.18 -3.12 -1.59
N VAL A 70 -4.90 -2.18 -2.19
CA VAL A 70 -4.94 -2.02 -3.66
C VAL A 70 -3.55 -1.81 -4.26
N GLY A 71 -2.61 -1.24 -3.51
CA GLY A 71 -1.22 -1.14 -3.93
C GLY A 71 -0.56 -2.51 -4.09
N ALA A 72 -0.92 -3.52 -3.29
CA ALA A 72 -0.46 -4.89 -3.48
C ALA A 72 -1.07 -5.53 -4.74
N VAL A 73 -2.36 -5.21 -5.06
CA VAL A 73 -3.00 -5.65 -6.31
C VAL A 73 -2.24 -5.10 -7.52
N ASN A 74 -1.97 -3.80 -7.54
CA ASN A 74 -1.25 -3.15 -8.64
C ASN A 74 0.21 -3.59 -8.71
N ALA A 75 0.85 -3.80 -7.55
CA ALA A 75 2.22 -4.32 -7.48
C ALA A 75 2.32 -5.72 -8.07
N ALA A 76 1.35 -6.61 -7.82
CA ALA A 76 1.32 -7.93 -8.41
C ALA A 76 1.24 -7.86 -9.95
N GLY A 77 0.38 -7.00 -10.51
CA GLY A 77 0.32 -6.80 -11.96
C GLY A 77 1.63 -6.26 -12.55
N TYR A 78 2.23 -5.26 -11.90
CA TYR A 78 3.51 -4.71 -12.34
C TYR A 78 4.66 -5.73 -12.24
N CYS A 79 4.76 -6.44 -11.12
CA CYS A 79 5.88 -7.36 -10.88
C CYS A 79 5.87 -8.59 -11.78
N GLY A 80 4.72 -8.97 -12.33
CA GLY A 80 4.61 -10.05 -13.30
C GLY A 80 5.01 -9.66 -14.72
N ALA A 81 4.80 -8.38 -15.10
CA ALA A 81 5.11 -7.86 -16.44
C ALA A 81 5.50 -6.36 -16.38
N PRO A 82 6.72 -6.01 -15.92
CA PRO A 82 7.16 -4.63 -15.75
C PRO A 82 7.59 -3.99 -17.07
N ASN A 83 6.71 -4.03 -18.07
CA ASN A 83 6.95 -3.59 -19.43
C ASN A 83 5.69 -2.92 -20.03
N PRO A 84 5.79 -2.25 -21.20
CA PRO A 84 4.65 -1.52 -21.78
C PRO A 84 3.39 -2.40 -22.02
N ASP A 85 3.58 -3.65 -22.43
CA ASP A 85 2.45 -4.56 -22.68
C ASP A 85 1.74 -4.97 -21.39
N GLY A 86 2.51 -5.25 -20.32
CA GLY A 86 1.95 -5.51 -18.98
C GLY A 86 1.18 -4.31 -18.43
N MET A 87 1.70 -3.10 -18.63
CA MET A 87 0.99 -1.87 -18.21
C MET A 87 -0.29 -1.66 -19.00
N LYS A 88 -0.29 -1.96 -20.31
CA LYS A 88 -1.50 -1.91 -21.14
C LYS A 88 -2.55 -2.91 -20.68
N LYS A 89 -2.15 -4.16 -20.42
CA LYS A 89 -3.04 -5.20 -19.86
C LYS A 89 -3.65 -4.76 -18.53
N MET A 90 -2.83 -4.22 -17.62
CA MET A 90 -3.30 -3.71 -16.33
C MET A 90 -4.31 -2.58 -16.51
N GLU A 91 -4.06 -1.64 -17.42
CA GLU A 91 -4.98 -0.55 -17.74
C GLU A 91 -6.30 -1.07 -18.29
N GLU A 92 -6.28 -2.05 -19.19
CA GLU A 92 -7.48 -2.70 -19.74
C GLU A 92 -8.31 -3.38 -18.64
N VAL A 93 -7.66 -4.10 -17.71
CA VAL A 93 -8.34 -4.68 -16.54
C VAL A 93 -9.03 -3.60 -15.73
N TRP A 94 -8.33 -2.54 -15.36
CA TRP A 94 -8.89 -1.47 -14.54
C TRP A 94 -10.03 -0.72 -15.23
N ARG A 95 -9.92 -0.43 -16.54
CA ARG A 95 -10.98 0.26 -17.32
C ARG A 95 -12.28 -0.53 -17.41
N ASN A 96 -12.19 -1.85 -17.30
CA ASN A 96 -13.35 -2.74 -17.36
C ASN A 96 -13.92 -3.12 -15.99
N LEU A 97 -13.28 -2.67 -14.88
CA LEU A 97 -13.78 -2.94 -13.53
C LEU A 97 -15.00 -2.09 -13.19
N SER A 98 -15.98 -2.74 -12.59
CA SER A 98 -17.12 -2.11 -11.95
C SER A 98 -17.10 -2.39 -10.43
N GLY A 99 -17.88 -1.62 -9.67
CA GLY A 99 -18.04 -1.88 -8.24
C GLY A 99 -18.64 -3.26 -7.93
N GLU A 100 -19.44 -3.82 -8.82
CA GLU A 100 -20.04 -5.16 -8.64
C GLU A 100 -19.02 -6.28 -8.84
N ASP A 101 -17.99 -6.08 -9.67
CA ASP A 101 -16.92 -7.06 -9.88
C ASP A 101 -16.07 -7.23 -8.63
N VAL A 102 -15.77 -6.13 -7.94
CA VAL A 102 -14.95 -6.12 -6.72
C VAL A 102 -15.79 -6.44 -5.49
N PHE A 103 -16.98 -5.85 -5.39
CA PHE A 103 -17.91 -5.91 -4.25
C PHE A 103 -19.24 -6.55 -4.65
N PRO A 104 -19.24 -7.84 -5.00
CA PRO A 104 -20.47 -8.50 -5.40
C PRO A 104 -21.52 -8.39 -4.30
N ARG A 105 -22.76 -8.13 -4.69
CA ARG A 105 -23.88 -8.07 -3.74
C ARG A 105 -23.99 -9.43 -3.07
N GLY A 106 -23.75 -9.48 -1.77
CA GLY A 106 -24.04 -10.67 -0.98
C GLY A 106 -25.53 -10.97 -1.03
N LEU A 107 -25.92 -12.25 -1.00
CA LEU A 107 -27.32 -12.71 -1.00
C LEU A 107 -28.17 -12.22 0.19
N VAL A 108 -27.58 -11.45 1.12
CA VAL A 108 -28.25 -11.03 2.36
C VAL A 108 -28.11 -9.54 2.55
N HIS A 109 -29.11 -8.79 2.11
CA HIS A 109 -29.32 -7.39 2.48
C HIS A 109 -30.42 -7.35 3.55
N GLY A 110 -30.14 -6.76 4.72
CA GLY A 110 -31.16 -6.54 5.75
C GLY A 110 -30.72 -6.85 7.18
N PRO A 111 -31.63 -6.73 8.18
CA PRO A 111 -31.35 -6.94 9.60
C PRO A 111 -30.74 -8.32 9.95
N TRP A 112 -30.92 -9.31 9.08
CA TRP A 112 -30.36 -10.67 9.21
C TRP A 112 -28.83 -10.72 9.19
N MET A 113 -28.14 -9.68 8.67
CA MET A 113 -26.69 -9.61 8.64
C MET A 113 -26.10 -9.53 10.06
N PHE A 114 -26.79 -8.83 10.97
CA PHE A 114 -26.42 -8.75 12.39
C PHE A 114 -26.64 -10.07 13.15
N LEU A 115 -27.60 -10.89 12.69
CA LEU A 115 -27.89 -12.19 13.29
C LEU A 115 -26.94 -13.31 12.86
N GLN A 116 -26.23 -13.17 11.72
CA GLN A 116 -25.32 -14.20 11.19
C GLN A 116 -23.88 -14.10 11.68
N GLN A 117 -23.52 -13.14 12.55
CA GLN A 117 -22.17 -12.95 13.10
C GLN A 117 -21.07 -12.96 12.02
N ARG A 118 -21.34 -12.45 10.83
CA ARG A 118 -20.35 -12.40 9.76
C ARG A 118 -19.37 -11.25 9.99
N ALA A 119 -18.08 -11.54 9.87
CA ALA A 119 -17.01 -10.56 10.03
C ALA A 119 -16.89 -9.55 8.87
N SER A 120 -17.66 -9.73 7.75
CA SER A 120 -17.54 -8.91 6.54
C SER A 120 -18.83 -8.77 5.78
N VAL A 121 -18.96 -7.65 5.05
CA VAL A 121 -20.11 -7.29 4.21
C VAL A 121 -20.07 -8.00 2.86
N HIS A 122 -18.88 -8.16 2.28
CA HIS A 122 -18.69 -8.73 0.93
C HIS A 122 -17.82 -9.98 0.97
N PRO A 123 -18.09 -10.97 0.10
CA PRO A 123 -17.14 -12.06 -0.14
C PRO A 123 -15.94 -11.53 -0.93
N ASN A 124 -14.78 -12.17 -0.76
CA ASN A 124 -13.55 -11.78 -1.48
C ASN A 124 -13.41 -12.42 -2.87
N SER A 125 -14.42 -13.17 -3.34
CA SER A 125 -14.38 -13.88 -4.62
C SER A 125 -14.24 -12.97 -5.84
N GLY A 126 -14.79 -11.75 -5.77
CA GLY A 126 -14.62 -10.75 -6.82
C GLY A 126 -13.17 -10.30 -6.92
N LEU A 127 -12.60 -9.88 -5.79
CA LEU A 127 -11.21 -9.45 -5.70
C LEU A 127 -10.24 -10.58 -6.09
N ARG A 128 -10.52 -11.84 -5.68
CA ARG A 128 -9.74 -13.01 -6.10
C ARG A 128 -9.63 -13.12 -7.60
N ARG A 129 -10.75 -13.03 -8.33
CA ARG A 129 -10.77 -13.11 -9.80
C ARG A 129 -9.95 -11.99 -10.46
N ILE A 130 -9.99 -10.79 -9.89
CA ILE A 130 -9.22 -9.64 -10.40
C ILE A 130 -7.72 -9.89 -10.22
N ILE A 131 -7.29 -10.40 -9.08
CA ILE A 131 -5.89 -10.74 -8.81
C ILE A 131 -5.42 -11.85 -9.74
N GLU A 132 -6.22 -12.92 -9.90
CA GLU A 132 -5.94 -14.04 -10.81
C GLU A 132 -5.82 -13.59 -12.28
N ALA A 133 -6.62 -12.61 -12.70
CA ALA A 133 -6.56 -12.06 -14.06
C ALA A 133 -5.38 -11.10 -14.26
N GLY A 134 -4.94 -10.42 -13.20
CA GLY A 134 -3.91 -9.38 -13.24
C GLY A 134 -2.49 -9.87 -12.99
N ALA A 135 -2.31 -10.91 -12.17
CA ALA A 135 -1.00 -11.47 -11.85
C ALA A 135 -0.61 -12.53 -12.88
N ASP A 136 0.51 -12.35 -13.59
CA ASP A 136 1.03 -13.30 -14.59
C ASP A 136 1.97 -14.36 -13.97
N PHE A 137 1.92 -14.56 -12.66
CA PHE A 137 2.70 -15.53 -11.91
C PHE A 137 1.87 -16.12 -10.77
N ALA A 138 2.20 -17.34 -10.33
CA ALA A 138 1.42 -18.06 -9.33
C ALA A 138 1.93 -17.82 -7.88
N ARG A 139 3.22 -17.64 -7.71
CA ARG A 139 3.88 -17.52 -6.41
C ARG A 139 4.74 -16.27 -6.36
N LEU A 140 4.79 -15.58 -5.22
CA LEU A 140 5.51 -14.31 -5.06
C LEU A 140 6.99 -14.41 -5.45
N GLU A 141 7.63 -15.55 -5.19
CA GLU A 141 9.02 -15.82 -5.56
C GLU A 141 9.25 -15.97 -7.06
N ASP A 142 8.20 -16.17 -7.87
CA ASP A 142 8.28 -16.32 -9.33
C ASP A 142 8.12 -14.98 -10.07
N ALA A 143 7.88 -13.89 -9.35
CA ALA A 143 7.70 -12.57 -9.94
C ALA A 143 8.99 -12.07 -10.64
N GLU A 144 8.86 -11.41 -11.80
CA GLU A 144 10.01 -10.82 -12.52
C GLU A 144 10.72 -9.74 -11.68
N VAL A 145 9.95 -8.96 -10.92
CA VAL A 145 10.46 -8.02 -9.92
C VAL A 145 10.04 -8.50 -8.54
N PRO A 146 10.97 -8.67 -7.58
CA PRO A 146 10.63 -9.09 -6.22
C PRO A 146 9.55 -8.23 -5.57
N LEU A 147 8.51 -8.88 -5.05
CA LEU A 147 7.35 -8.24 -4.41
C LEU A 147 7.29 -8.61 -2.93
N GLU A 148 7.13 -7.61 -2.07
CA GLU A 148 6.79 -7.78 -0.67
C GLU A 148 5.42 -7.17 -0.37
N VAL A 149 4.54 -7.97 0.20
CA VAL A 149 3.17 -7.58 0.50
C VAL A 149 3.00 -7.42 2.00
N VAL A 150 2.52 -6.26 2.46
CA VAL A 150 2.23 -6.04 3.88
C VAL A 150 0.80 -6.47 4.22
N THR A 151 0.65 -7.11 5.36
CA THR A 151 -0.62 -7.46 6.01
C THR A 151 -0.57 -7.10 7.48
N THR A 152 -1.72 -7.12 8.15
CA THR A 152 -1.83 -6.92 9.59
C THR A 152 -2.32 -8.19 10.26
N SER A 153 -1.57 -8.71 11.23
CA SER A 153 -2.02 -9.84 12.06
C SER A 153 -3.08 -9.39 13.06
N LEU A 154 -4.20 -10.11 13.12
CA LEU A 154 -5.21 -9.93 14.18
C LEU A 154 -4.80 -10.58 15.51
N THR A 155 -3.77 -11.43 15.50
CA THR A 155 -3.31 -12.13 16.70
C THR A 155 -2.54 -11.20 17.65
N ASP A 156 -1.68 -10.33 17.09
CA ASP A 156 -0.81 -9.45 17.88
C ASP A 156 -0.80 -7.99 17.42
N GLY A 157 -1.55 -7.66 16.37
CA GLY A 157 -1.64 -6.30 15.83
C GLY A 157 -0.40 -5.82 15.09
N GLN A 158 0.54 -6.73 14.74
CA GLN A 158 1.79 -6.37 14.07
C GLN A 158 1.72 -6.54 12.57
N GLU A 159 2.68 -5.89 11.88
CA GLU A 159 2.91 -6.09 10.45
C GLU A 159 3.35 -7.54 10.18
N ARG A 160 2.76 -8.16 9.16
CA ARG A 160 3.25 -9.40 8.56
C ARG A 160 3.62 -9.13 7.12
N TRP A 161 4.85 -9.46 6.78
CA TRP A 161 5.38 -9.32 5.43
C TRP A 161 5.34 -10.67 4.74
N ILE A 162 4.58 -10.75 3.65
CA ILE A 162 4.51 -11.96 2.83
C ILE A 162 5.43 -11.73 1.63
N THR A 163 6.44 -12.59 1.50
CA THR A 163 7.51 -12.50 0.49
C THR A 163 7.63 -13.77 -0.34
N SER A 164 6.82 -14.79 -0.02
CA SER A 164 6.76 -16.07 -0.73
C SER A 164 5.39 -16.70 -0.59
N GLY A 165 5.08 -17.68 -1.42
CA GLY A 165 3.80 -18.38 -1.41
C GLY A 165 2.83 -17.89 -2.48
N PRO A 166 1.57 -18.37 -2.47
CA PRO A 166 0.56 -18.04 -3.48
C PRO A 166 0.29 -16.54 -3.54
N VAL A 167 0.50 -15.92 -4.71
CA VAL A 167 0.30 -14.47 -4.90
C VAL A 167 -1.12 -14.04 -4.59
N VAL A 168 -2.10 -14.85 -4.97
CA VAL A 168 -3.53 -14.55 -4.77
C VAL A 168 -3.86 -14.43 -3.28
N ASP A 169 -3.40 -15.37 -2.47
CA ASP A 169 -3.70 -15.36 -1.04
C ASP A 169 -2.97 -14.22 -0.30
N ALA A 170 -1.72 -13.94 -0.68
CA ALA A 170 -0.95 -12.82 -0.14
C ALA A 170 -1.62 -11.47 -0.42
N VAL A 171 -2.03 -11.24 -1.68
CA VAL A 171 -2.66 -9.98 -2.10
C VAL A 171 -4.08 -9.86 -1.52
N LEU A 172 -4.84 -10.96 -1.46
CA LEU A 172 -6.15 -10.98 -0.79
C LEU A 172 -6.03 -10.63 0.69
N ALA A 173 -5.04 -11.17 1.40
CA ALA A 173 -4.81 -10.84 2.80
C ALA A 173 -4.48 -9.35 2.98
N SER A 174 -3.61 -8.81 2.10
CA SER A 174 -3.25 -7.38 2.12
C SER A 174 -4.42 -6.46 1.82
N ALA A 175 -5.40 -6.90 1.04
CA ALA A 175 -6.57 -6.12 0.65
C ALA A 175 -7.85 -6.48 1.44
N ALA A 176 -7.74 -7.29 2.49
CA ALA A 176 -8.84 -7.69 3.35
C ALA A 176 -9.24 -6.58 4.32
N ILE A 177 -9.85 -5.50 3.81
CA ILE A 177 -10.28 -4.34 4.60
C ILE A 177 -11.26 -4.80 5.70
N PRO A 178 -10.96 -4.54 6.99
CA PRO A 178 -11.80 -4.94 8.11
C PRO A 178 -13.25 -4.46 7.95
N GLY A 179 -14.19 -5.38 8.14
CA GLY A 179 -15.63 -5.14 7.96
C GLY A 179 -16.11 -5.17 6.50
N ILE A 180 -15.23 -4.96 5.51
CA ILE A 180 -15.57 -5.01 4.08
C ILE A 180 -15.35 -6.43 3.53
N PHE A 181 -14.14 -6.98 3.69
CA PHE A 181 -13.78 -8.32 3.25
C PHE A 181 -13.43 -9.23 4.44
N PRO A 182 -13.61 -10.56 4.29
CA PRO A 182 -13.24 -11.50 5.35
C PRO A 182 -11.72 -11.53 5.55
N PRO A 183 -11.24 -11.69 6.80
CA PRO A 183 -9.84 -11.98 7.06
C PRO A 183 -9.36 -13.24 6.33
N VAL A 184 -8.08 -13.29 6.00
CA VAL A 184 -7.44 -14.41 5.29
C VAL A 184 -6.50 -15.13 6.25
N SER A 185 -6.60 -16.46 6.33
CA SER A 185 -5.68 -17.26 7.14
C SER A 185 -4.49 -17.72 6.29
N ILE A 186 -3.26 -17.37 6.72
CA ILE A 186 -2.00 -17.83 6.12
C ILE A 186 -1.11 -18.32 7.26
N ASP A 187 -0.61 -19.54 7.14
CA ASP A 187 0.28 -20.20 8.13
C ASP A 187 -0.25 -20.18 9.57
N GLY A 188 -1.58 -20.23 9.73
CA GLY A 188 -2.23 -20.22 11.03
C GLY A 188 -2.43 -18.83 11.65
N ASP A 189 -1.93 -17.76 11.04
CA ASP A 189 -2.22 -16.38 11.44
C ASP A 189 -3.44 -15.85 10.67
N LEU A 190 -4.25 -15.05 11.34
CA LEU A 190 -5.45 -14.43 10.75
C LEU A 190 -5.11 -12.99 10.35
N LEU A 191 -5.06 -12.75 9.05
CA LEU A 191 -4.55 -11.53 8.44
C LEU A 191 -5.66 -10.66 7.87
N VAL A 192 -5.48 -9.35 8.01
CA VAL A 192 -6.31 -8.31 7.40
C VAL A 192 -5.45 -7.29 6.66
N ASP A 193 -6.09 -6.30 6.05
CA ASP A 193 -5.45 -5.26 5.23
C ASP A 193 -4.22 -4.65 5.91
N GLY A 194 -3.12 -4.65 5.17
CA GLY A 194 -1.85 -4.10 5.63
C GLY A 194 -1.89 -2.61 5.92
N GLY A 195 -2.80 -1.88 5.25
CA GLY A 195 -3.00 -0.46 5.48
C GLY A 195 -3.44 -0.11 6.89
N VAL A 196 -3.97 -1.08 7.67
CA VAL A 196 -4.32 -0.87 9.08
C VAL A 196 -3.10 -0.42 9.90
N VAL A 197 -1.96 -1.06 9.69
CA VAL A 197 -0.72 -0.72 10.42
C VAL A 197 0.31 -0.03 9.55
N ASN A 198 0.39 -0.31 8.24
CA ASN A 198 1.42 0.25 7.35
C ASN A 198 0.92 0.42 5.91
N ASN A 199 0.24 1.53 5.65
CA ASN A 199 -0.34 1.79 4.33
C ASN A 199 0.68 2.26 3.27
N VAL A 200 1.81 2.82 3.71
CA VAL A 200 2.88 3.35 2.84
C VAL A 200 4.23 2.84 3.34
N PRO A 201 4.66 1.65 2.95
CA PRO A 201 5.75 0.92 3.59
C PRO A 201 7.17 1.43 3.23
N ILE A 202 7.46 2.71 3.43
CA ILE A 202 8.77 3.32 3.13
C ILE A 202 9.88 2.74 3.98
N ILE A 203 9.65 2.59 5.28
CA ILE A 203 10.67 2.10 6.22
C ILE A 203 11.09 0.68 5.86
N ARG A 204 10.16 -0.16 5.37
CA ARG A 204 10.48 -1.50 4.87
C ARG A 204 11.37 -1.45 3.63
N ALA A 205 11.10 -0.53 2.70
CA ALA A 205 11.94 -0.34 1.52
C ALA A 205 13.36 0.11 1.88
N ILE A 206 13.50 1.04 2.84
CA ILE A 206 14.79 1.48 3.37
C ILE A 206 15.53 0.31 4.03
N ALA A 207 14.85 -0.46 4.88
CA ALA A 207 15.43 -1.65 5.51
C ALA A 207 15.85 -2.71 4.49
N GLY A 208 15.17 -2.81 3.35
CA GLY A 208 15.52 -3.62 2.19
C GLY A 208 16.72 -3.11 1.39
N GLY A 209 17.31 -1.98 1.78
CA GLY A 209 18.50 -1.38 1.16
C GLY A 209 18.21 -0.46 -0.01
N ALA A 210 16.95 0.00 -0.18
CA ALA A 210 16.61 1.00 -1.19
C ALA A 210 17.27 2.34 -0.86
N THR A 211 17.86 2.97 -1.87
CA THR A 211 18.44 4.32 -1.78
C THR A 211 17.66 5.33 -2.61
N ARG A 212 16.83 4.84 -3.54
CA ARG A 212 15.86 5.65 -4.29
C ARG A 212 14.50 5.00 -4.17
N ILE A 213 13.51 5.74 -3.67
CA ILE A 213 12.16 5.23 -3.41
C ILE A 213 11.15 6.10 -4.16
N TYR A 214 10.40 5.50 -5.05
CA TYR A 214 9.24 6.11 -5.67
C TYR A 214 7.98 5.66 -4.91
N VAL A 215 7.29 6.63 -4.30
CA VAL A 215 6.06 6.39 -3.54
C VAL A 215 4.87 6.78 -4.40
N LEU A 216 3.98 5.81 -4.66
CA LEU A 216 2.78 5.98 -5.46
C LEU A 216 1.56 6.02 -4.52
N LEU A 217 1.04 7.21 -4.25
CA LEU A 217 -0.14 7.40 -3.41
C LEU A 217 -1.43 7.31 -4.22
N CYS A 218 -2.50 6.81 -3.61
CA CYS A 218 -3.86 6.82 -4.17
C CYS A 218 -4.68 8.05 -3.76
N GLY A 219 -4.05 9.09 -3.26
CA GLY A 219 -4.70 10.29 -2.77
C GLY A 219 -3.73 11.47 -2.67
N PRO A 220 -4.21 12.64 -2.20
CA PRO A 220 -3.38 13.80 -2.02
C PRO A 220 -2.33 13.57 -0.93
N LEU A 221 -1.17 14.23 -1.07
CA LEU A 221 -0.10 14.18 -0.05
C LEU A 221 -0.57 14.74 1.30
N HIS A 222 -1.38 15.80 1.24
CA HIS A 222 -1.98 16.43 2.41
C HIS A 222 -3.47 16.05 2.49
N PHE A 223 -3.81 15.26 3.49
CA PHE A 223 -5.16 14.78 3.70
C PHE A 223 -5.98 15.75 4.54
N HIS A 224 -7.00 16.35 3.95
CA HIS A 224 -7.97 17.22 4.62
C HIS A 224 -9.37 16.64 4.40
N PRO A 225 -9.80 15.68 5.21
CA PRO A 225 -11.12 15.07 5.04
C PRO A 225 -12.22 16.07 5.41
N PRO A 226 -13.36 16.00 4.73
CA PRO A 226 -14.56 16.70 5.16
C PRO A 226 -15.03 16.14 6.51
N ALA A 227 -15.84 16.94 7.23
CA ALA A 227 -16.44 16.47 8.47
C ALA A 227 -17.34 15.26 8.20
N PRO A 228 -17.15 14.13 8.89
CA PRO A 228 -17.97 12.94 8.69
C PRO A 228 -19.41 13.19 9.13
N ARG A 229 -20.37 12.72 8.33
CA ARG A 229 -21.81 12.86 8.61
C ARG A 229 -22.44 11.60 9.19
N ARG A 230 -21.77 10.44 9.06
CA ARG A 230 -22.26 9.13 9.48
C ARG A 230 -21.20 8.43 10.34
N PRO A 231 -21.60 7.57 11.29
CA PRO A 231 -20.64 6.85 12.14
C PRO A 231 -19.58 6.04 11.34
N VAL A 232 -19.99 5.38 10.26
CA VAL A 232 -19.08 4.62 9.39
C VAL A 232 -18.07 5.55 8.70
N GLU A 233 -18.50 6.71 8.22
CA GLU A 233 -17.62 7.73 7.63
C GLU A 233 -16.61 8.23 8.67
N ALA A 234 -17.01 8.39 9.92
CA ALA A 234 -16.12 8.82 11.00
C ALA A 234 -15.01 7.78 11.26
N VAL A 235 -15.34 6.48 11.26
CA VAL A 235 -14.36 5.39 11.42
C VAL A 235 -13.39 5.38 10.26
N ILE A 236 -13.87 5.44 9.01
CA ILE A 236 -13.05 5.46 7.81
C ILE A 236 -12.16 6.72 7.79
N THR A 237 -12.70 7.87 8.13
CA THR A 237 -11.94 9.13 8.21
C THR A 237 -10.83 9.04 9.26
N ALA A 238 -11.13 8.54 10.46
CA ALA A 238 -10.14 8.35 11.52
C ALA A 238 -9.03 7.39 11.10
N PHE A 239 -9.37 6.30 10.40
CA PHE A 239 -8.40 5.37 9.82
C PHE A 239 -7.44 6.09 8.85
N PHE A 240 -7.97 6.84 7.88
CA PHE A 240 -7.12 7.57 6.94
C PHE A 240 -6.29 8.68 7.60
N VAL A 241 -6.82 9.36 8.62
CA VAL A 241 -6.05 10.33 9.42
C VAL A 241 -4.84 9.64 10.08
N ALA A 242 -5.04 8.47 10.69
CA ALA A 242 -3.95 7.72 11.32
C ALA A 242 -2.87 7.28 10.32
N VAL A 243 -3.30 6.78 9.15
CA VAL A 243 -2.43 6.40 8.04
C VAL A 243 -1.57 7.57 7.57
N HIS A 244 -2.18 8.73 7.31
CA HIS A 244 -1.46 9.92 6.86
C HIS A 244 -0.52 10.48 7.94
N ALA A 245 -0.92 10.45 9.21
CA ALA A 245 -0.09 10.89 10.31
C ALA A 245 1.17 10.00 10.47
N ARG A 246 1.06 8.69 10.24
CA ARG A 246 2.21 7.78 10.22
C ARG A 246 3.14 8.11 9.07
N PHE A 247 2.62 8.20 7.84
CA PHE A 247 3.40 8.52 6.65
C PHE A 247 4.14 9.85 6.76
N ALA A 248 3.47 10.91 7.23
CA ALA A 248 4.10 12.21 7.46
C ALA A 248 5.27 12.14 8.44
N ARG A 249 5.13 11.35 9.52
CA ARG A 249 6.23 11.12 10.48
C ARG A 249 7.39 10.36 9.85
N GLU A 250 7.12 9.32 9.07
CA GLU A 250 8.17 8.56 8.39
C GLU A 250 8.95 9.43 7.40
N LEU A 251 8.28 10.29 6.64
CA LEU A 251 8.94 11.26 5.75
C LEU A 251 9.82 12.27 6.49
N ALA A 252 9.43 12.69 7.69
CA ALA A 252 10.19 13.66 8.48
C ALA A 252 11.51 13.09 9.05
N PHE A 253 11.65 11.76 9.10
CA PHE A 253 12.80 11.08 9.71
C PHE A 253 13.54 10.15 8.75
N LEU A 254 13.61 10.52 7.46
CA LEU A 254 14.36 9.76 6.48
C LEU A 254 15.86 9.78 6.79
N PRO A 255 16.54 8.63 6.69
CA PRO A 255 17.99 8.58 6.90
C PRO A 255 18.73 9.30 5.76
N PRO A 256 19.94 9.84 6.05
CA PRO A 256 20.78 10.42 5.02
C PRO A 256 21.10 9.43 3.90
N GLY A 257 21.14 9.90 2.65
CA GLY A 257 21.46 9.08 1.47
C GLY A 257 20.29 8.29 0.90
N VAL A 258 19.08 8.48 1.42
CA VAL A 258 17.85 7.95 0.82
C VAL A 258 17.09 9.07 0.15
N GLU A 259 16.82 8.89 -1.13
CA GLU A 259 16.02 9.79 -1.95
C GLU A 259 14.59 9.24 -2.04
N VAL A 260 13.60 10.07 -1.69
CA VAL A 260 12.18 9.70 -1.80
C VAL A 260 11.46 10.68 -2.73
N VAL A 261 10.88 10.14 -3.79
CA VAL A 261 10.03 10.89 -4.73
C VAL A 261 8.60 10.44 -4.54
N VAL A 262 7.71 11.36 -4.18
CA VAL A 262 6.31 11.05 -3.92
C VAL A 262 5.45 11.53 -5.08
N PHE A 263 4.69 10.60 -5.67
CA PHE A 263 3.63 10.90 -6.62
C PHE A 263 2.30 10.84 -5.89
N SER A 264 1.54 11.91 -5.99
CA SER A 264 0.23 12.05 -5.37
C SER A 264 -0.84 12.21 -6.42
N GLY A 265 -2.01 11.66 -6.19
CA GLY A 265 -3.09 11.76 -7.16
C GLY A 265 -4.35 11.09 -6.68
N GLY A 266 -5.42 11.17 -7.47
CA GLY A 266 -6.61 10.39 -7.19
C GLY A 266 -7.75 11.11 -6.52
N GLY A 267 -7.89 12.42 -6.70
CA GLY A 267 -9.10 13.17 -6.36
C GLY A 267 -9.39 13.33 -4.87
N GLY A 268 -10.49 14.01 -4.56
CA GLY A 268 -10.91 14.34 -3.20
C GLY A 268 -11.44 13.17 -2.37
N PRO A 269 -11.73 13.41 -1.09
CA PRO A 269 -12.16 12.42 -0.11
C PRO A 269 -13.57 11.84 -0.32
N ASP A 270 -14.34 12.34 -1.27
CA ASP A 270 -15.78 12.07 -1.41
C ASP A 270 -16.12 10.84 -2.28
N ALA A 271 -15.14 10.14 -2.85
CA ALA A 271 -15.42 8.98 -3.70
C ALA A 271 -15.84 7.76 -2.84
N ASP A 272 -17.04 7.24 -3.10
CA ASP A 272 -17.44 5.92 -2.61
C ASP A 272 -16.35 4.89 -3.02
N TYR A 273 -15.87 4.08 -2.07
CA TYR A 273 -14.86 3.05 -2.33
C TYR A 273 -15.28 2.03 -3.41
N ARG A 274 -16.56 1.97 -3.73
CA ARG A 274 -17.16 1.13 -4.77
C ARG A 274 -17.32 1.84 -6.12
N ASP A 275 -16.99 3.13 -6.20
CA ASP A 275 -17.14 3.90 -7.43
C ASP A 275 -15.87 3.78 -8.29
N PHE A 276 -16.01 3.12 -9.43
CA PHE A 276 -14.97 2.96 -10.45
C PHE A 276 -15.22 3.82 -11.69
N SER A 277 -16.24 4.69 -11.69
CA SER A 277 -16.59 5.51 -12.84
C SER A 277 -15.49 6.50 -13.24
N ALA A 278 -14.67 6.93 -12.29
CA ALA A 278 -13.55 7.85 -12.51
C ALA A 278 -12.24 7.14 -12.94
N THR A 279 -12.24 5.83 -13.15
CA THR A 279 -11.04 5.06 -13.50
C THR A 279 -10.25 5.64 -14.68
N PRO A 280 -10.86 6.00 -15.84
CA PRO A 280 -10.11 6.56 -16.96
C PRO A 280 -9.38 7.86 -16.58
N GLN A 281 -10.08 8.78 -15.91
CA GLN A 281 -9.55 10.07 -15.49
C GLN A 281 -8.43 9.92 -14.47
N LEU A 282 -8.54 8.95 -13.54
CA LEU A 282 -7.52 8.65 -12.55
C LEU A 282 -6.24 8.10 -13.20
N ILE A 283 -6.34 7.22 -14.18
CA ILE A 283 -5.21 6.70 -14.94
C ILE A 283 -4.48 7.84 -15.65
N ASP A 284 -5.21 8.71 -16.34
CA ASP A 284 -4.63 9.84 -17.07
C ASP A 284 -3.99 10.85 -16.10
N ALA A 285 -4.62 11.13 -14.96
CA ALA A 285 -4.07 11.97 -13.90
C ALA A 285 -2.77 11.39 -13.32
N GLY A 286 -2.69 10.07 -13.12
CA GLY A 286 -1.47 9.41 -12.65
C GLY A 286 -0.30 9.56 -13.61
N ARG A 287 -0.54 9.43 -14.92
CA ARG A 287 0.48 9.68 -15.95
C ARG A 287 0.97 11.12 -15.92
N ALA A 288 0.03 12.08 -15.87
CA ALA A 288 0.36 13.50 -15.85
C ALA A 288 1.16 13.88 -14.60
N GLU A 289 0.82 13.33 -13.43
CA GLU A 289 1.54 13.58 -12.18
C GLU A 289 2.99 13.13 -12.26
N VAL A 290 3.25 11.88 -12.67
CA VAL A 290 4.61 11.36 -12.81
C VAL A 290 5.41 12.19 -13.82
N ALA A 291 4.80 12.54 -14.96
CA ALA A 291 5.45 13.37 -15.96
C ALA A 291 5.85 14.73 -15.37
N ALA A 292 4.92 15.42 -14.72
CA ALA A 292 5.14 16.75 -14.14
C ALA A 292 6.19 16.75 -13.02
N VAL A 293 6.18 15.74 -12.15
CA VAL A 293 7.14 15.63 -11.06
C VAL A 293 8.54 15.35 -11.58
N LEU A 294 8.71 14.38 -12.49
CA LEU A 294 10.02 13.99 -13.01
C LEU A 294 10.61 15.06 -13.93
N ASP A 295 9.80 15.81 -14.68
CA ASP A 295 10.30 16.90 -15.54
C ASP A 295 10.80 18.09 -14.71
N ARG A 296 10.12 18.41 -13.61
CA ARG A 296 10.62 19.40 -12.62
C ARG A 296 11.94 18.96 -11.98
N TYR A 297 12.04 17.69 -11.65
CA TYR A 297 13.23 17.13 -11.01
C TYR A 297 14.47 17.20 -11.91
N ARG A 298 14.32 16.95 -13.22
CA ARG A 298 15.41 17.12 -14.20
C ARG A 298 15.82 18.58 -14.38
N GLY A 299 14.86 19.51 -14.31
CA GLY A 299 15.11 20.95 -14.42
C GLY A 299 15.97 21.52 -13.28
N THR A 300 15.83 21.00 -12.06
CA THR A 300 16.65 21.43 -10.91
C THR A 300 18.07 20.90 -10.94
N SER A 301 18.32 19.73 -11.50
CA SER A 301 19.66 19.16 -11.65
C SER A 301 20.51 19.88 -12.71
N HIS A 302 19.90 20.57 -13.67
CA HIS A 302 20.60 21.38 -14.67
C HIS A 302 20.97 22.80 -14.20
N GLN A 303 20.43 23.27 -13.07
CA GLN A 303 20.73 24.61 -12.52
C GLN A 303 21.84 24.60 -11.48
N LEU A 304 22.36 23.43 -11.10
CA LEU A 304 23.44 23.26 -10.11
C LEU A 304 24.75 22.73 -10.73
N GLY A 305 24.89 22.75 -12.07
CA GLY A 305 26.11 22.40 -12.80
C GLY A 305 26.89 23.60 -13.30
#